data_37db0d89d7b0f2a40167338d7698cd63
#
_entry.id   37db0d89d7b0f2a40167338d7698cd63
#
_cell.length_a   1.000
_cell.length_b   1.000
_cell.length_c   1.000
_cell.angle_alpha   90.00
_cell.angle_beta   90.00
_cell.angle_gamma   90.00
#
_symmetry.space_group_name_H-M   'P 1'
#
loop_
_entity.id
_entity.type
_entity.pdbx_description
1 polymer ?
#
loop_
_entity_poly.entity_id
_entity_poly.type
_entity_poly.pdbx_seq_one_letter_code
_entity_poly.pdbx_strand_id
1 'polypeptide(L)'
;MPLDAICLQGVVKELSPQITGSRIEKIQQPARDQVVLLLRGSRRLYLNAGGSQPRLHLTEQVRDNPSQPPMFCMLLRKHLSGGVIESVRQEPLERVVTLTVLAADELGERSRFTLVWEGMPRRANLILCDRDGRIIDCLRRIDLESEQDRQVLPGLFYRLPARQNKNSPLDVTEEEFAVLLRRAAPDAPLDGWLLDTFTALPPLVARELAYRACGATDAPVSQGTPLWSVFSQWQNAVNENRFTPTAIRRNGALSDFTYGPILQYGAYAQSEPCDSFSHLLDGFYEKREQAERVKQKGQDLLKTATTARDRVRRKIAAQEKELAACLDRDRLRICGELITANLYRMERGQSRLTAQNYYDENCADIDIPLDVRLSPQENAARYFKQYTKAKTAEKYLTAQLQKGREELQYLESVLQELSQAESEQDFNDVRIELTDGGYIRQRGKKQPGFQRASRPREFRTSAGLRVLVGRNNRQNDRLTTKDADKRDIWLHTQKIHGSHVILCTGGAEPDEQSLMEAASLAAYFSQAQGSTKVPVDYTPVKFVKKPAGAKPGMVIYTTYQTMLADPSEELAKRLAGK
;
A
#
# COMPACT_ATOMS: atom_id res chain seq x y z
N MET A 1 4.90 2.97 19.78
CA MET A 1 3.94 3.97 20.30
C MET A 1 4.08 5.26 19.51
N PRO A 2 3.05 6.08 19.34
CA PRO A 2 3.25 7.43 18.83
C PRO A 2 4.03 8.25 19.84
N LEU A 3 4.79 9.22 19.36
CA LEU A 3 5.53 10.18 20.18
C LEU A 3 4.54 10.91 21.12
N ASP A 4 4.68 10.74 22.45
CA ASP A 4 3.83 11.41 23.43
C ASP A 4 4.29 12.87 23.68
N ALA A 5 3.46 13.66 24.39
CA ALA A 5 3.72 15.08 24.58
C ALA A 5 4.96 15.37 25.43
N ILE A 6 5.25 14.51 26.42
CA ILE A 6 6.42 14.72 27.30
C ILE A 6 7.71 14.27 26.61
N CYS A 7 7.68 13.15 25.88
CA CYS A 7 8.80 12.76 25.04
C CYS A 7 9.09 13.84 23.96
N LEU A 8 8.03 14.42 23.40
CA LEU A 8 8.13 15.54 22.46
C LEU A 8 8.79 16.77 23.09
N GLN A 9 8.52 17.05 24.37
CA GLN A 9 9.19 18.14 25.11
C GLN A 9 10.71 17.92 25.15
N GLY A 10 11.15 16.67 25.38
CA GLY A 10 12.56 16.31 25.30
C GLY A 10 13.15 16.52 23.90
N VAL A 11 12.41 16.12 22.86
CA VAL A 11 12.81 16.36 21.47
C VAL A 11 12.93 17.85 21.16
N VAL A 12 11.96 18.67 21.54
CA VAL A 12 11.97 20.12 21.28
C VAL A 12 13.11 20.81 22.06
N LYS A 13 13.37 20.38 23.30
CA LYS A 13 14.52 20.85 24.06
C LYS A 13 15.86 20.57 23.36
N GLU A 14 15.99 19.37 22.75
CA GLU A 14 17.19 19.00 21.98
C GLU A 14 17.29 19.81 20.68
N LEU A 15 16.17 19.99 19.96
CA LEU A 15 16.12 20.66 18.68
C LEU A 15 16.36 22.17 18.77
N SER A 16 15.71 22.83 19.72
CA SER A 16 15.66 24.30 19.79
C SER A 16 17.03 24.97 19.70
N PRO A 17 18.05 24.60 20.48
CA PRO A 17 19.37 25.21 20.39
C PRO A 17 20.13 24.88 19.10
N GLN A 18 19.76 23.77 18.44
CA GLN A 18 20.43 23.32 17.22
C GLN A 18 19.90 24.00 15.95
N ILE A 19 18.63 24.39 15.93
CA ILE A 19 17.99 24.89 14.70
C ILE A 19 17.57 26.37 14.80
N THR A 20 17.45 26.94 15.99
CA THR A 20 17.20 28.39 16.16
C THR A 20 18.35 29.19 15.57
N GLY A 21 18.04 30.23 14.81
CA GLY A 21 19.00 31.02 14.05
C GLY A 21 19.46 30.39 12.74
N SER A 22 19.08 29.15 12.46
CA SER A 22 19.46 28.48 11.21
C SER A 22 18.62 28.94 10.03
N ARG A 23 19.27 29.12 8.87
CA ARG A 23 18.62 29.47 7.59
C ARG A 23 18.09 28.22 6.89
N ILE A 24 16.88 28.29 6.38
CA ILE A 24 16.26 27.23 5.54
C ILE A 24 16.81 27.37 4.12
N GLU A 25 17.64 26.42 3.69
CA GLU A 25 18.27 26.43 2.36
C GLU A 25 17.39 25.76 1.31
N LYS A 26 16.72 24.65 1.67
CA LYS A 26 15.90 23.89 0.75
C LYS A 26 14.75 23.22 1.49
N ILE A 27 13.59 23.12 0.82
CA ILE A 27 12.42 22.42 1.33
C ILE A 27 12.08 21.28 0.39
N GLN A 28 11.89 20.09 0.95
CA GLN A 28 11.58 18.86 0.24
C GLN A 28 10.33 18.22 0.84
N GLN A 29 9.57 17.51 0.02
CA GLN A 29 8.40 16.75 0.44
C GLN A 29 8.47 15.35 -0.19
N PRO A 30 9.20 14.39 0.44
CA PRO A 30 9.41 13.05 -0.08
C PRO A 30 8.14 12.24 -0.24
N ALA A 31 7.17 12.42 0.66
CA ALA A 31 5.86 11.80 0.61
C ALA A 31 4.76 12.83 0.92
N ARG A 32 3.50 12.45 0.74
CA ARG A 32 2.34 13.32 0.90
C ARG A 32 2.33 14.07 2.24
N ASP A 33 2.75 13.40 3.31
CA ASP A 33 2.67 13.84 4.70
C ASP A 33 4.04 14.00 5.37
N GLN A 34 5.12 14.05 4.58
CA GLN A 34 6.49 14.17 5.05
C GLN A 34 7.16 15.40 4.45
N VAL A 35 7.66 16.30 5.28
CA VAL A 35 8.41 17.49 4.87
C VAL A 35 9.80 17.46 5.50
N VAL A 36 10.82 17.83 4.73
CA VAL A 36 12.19 17.98 5.20
C VAL A 36 12.65 19.42 4.94
N LEU A 37 13.04 20.11 5.99
CA LEU A 37 13.70 21.40 5.89
C LEU A 37 15.21 21.18 5.97
N LEU A 38 15.91 21.47 4.86
CA LEU A 38 17.37 21.49 4.85
C LEU A 38 17.84 22.84 5.39
N LEU A 39 18.57 22.80 6.47
CA LEU A 39 19.07 23.95 7.19
C LEU A 39 20.55 24.16 6.88
N ARG A 40 21.01 25.40 7.03
CA ARG A 40 22.44 25.72 6.94
C ARG A 40 23.27 24.82 7.85
N GLY A 41 24.40 24.32 7.36
CA GLY A 41 25.22 23.35 8.07
C GLY A 41 24.78 21.89 7.88
N SER A 42 24.10 21.58 6.77
CA SER A 42 23.70 20.21 6.36
C SER A 42 22.73 19.51 7.31
N ARG A 43 22.12 20.23 8.26
CA ARG A 43 21.11 19.67 9.16
C ARG A 43 19.78 19.49 8.41
N ARG A 44 19.08 18.40 8.69
CA ARG A 44 17.79 18.08 8.09
C ARG A 44 16.74 17.97 9.19
N LEU A 45 15.83 18.94 9.27
CA LEU A 45 14.67 18.84 10.16
C LEU A 45 13.55 18.08 9.41
N TYR A 46 13.22 16.93 9.92
CA TYR A 46 12.18 16.07 9.40
C TYR A 46 10.86 16.28 10.14
N LEU A 47 9.80 16.52 9.40
CA LEU A 47 8.43 16.75 9.88
C LEU A 47 7.52 15.72 9.22
N ASN A 48 7.04 14.77 9.99
CA ASN A 48 6.07 13.78 9.53
C ASN A 48 4.71 14.03 10.18
N ALA A 49 3.69 14.31 9.36
CA ALA A 49 2.29 14.43 9.74
C ALA A 49 1.46 13.23 9.26
N GLY A 50 2.08 12.07 9.03
CA GLY A 50 1.41 10.81 8.71
C GLY A 50 0.63 10.28 9.92
N GLY A 51 -0.62 9.84 9.67
CA GLY A 51 -1.55 9.47 10.74
C GLY A 51 -1.11 8.30 11.62
N SER A 52 -0.20 7.44 11.16
CA SER A 52 0.31 6.28 11.91
C SER A 52 1.56 6.59 12.73
N GLN A 53 2.41 7.52 12.26
CA GLN A 53 3.75 7.75 12.83
C GLN A 53 4.13 9.24 12.82
N PRO A 54 3.30 10.14 13.37
CA PRO A 54 3.62 11.56 13.41
C PRO A 54 4.83 11.81 14.31
N ARG A 55 5.82 12.57 13.80
CA ARG A 55 7.03 12.96 14.54
C ARG A 55 7.77 14.11 13.89
N LEU A 56 8.61 14.77 14.68
CA LEU A 56 9.59 15.73 14.19
C LEU A 56 10.92 15.50 14.92
N HIS A 57 12.03 15.59 14.20
CA HIS A 57 13.39 15.43 14.72
C HIS A 57 14.43 15.78 13.65
N LEU A 58 15.69 15.93 14.04
CA LEU A 58 16.77 15.96 13.07
C LEU A 58 17.00 14.55 12.49
N THR A 59 17.28 14.45 11.20
CA THR A 59 17.54 13.18 10.53
C THR A 59 18.79 13.22 9.68
N GLU A 60 19.54 12.13 9.69
CA GLU A 60 20.66 11.92 8.77
C GLU A 60 20.22 11.23 7.49
N GLN A 61 19.02 10.67 7.48
CA GLN A 61 18.51 9.91 6.34
C GLN A 61 18.20 10.82 5.15
N VAL A 62 18.65 10.37 3.98
CA VAL A 62 18.30 10.97 2.69
C VAL A 62 17.10 10.22 2.11
N ARG A 63 16.06 10.96 1.73
CA ARG A 63 14.84 10.40 1.15
C ARG A 63 14.69 10.81 -0.31
N ASP A 64 14.21 9.89 -1.13
CA ASP A 64 13.89 10.17 -2.52
C ASP A 64 12.72 11.15 -2.62
N ASN A 65 12.86 12.13 -3.49
CA ASN A 65 11.81 13.11 -3.74
C ASN A 65 11.06 12.80 -5.04
N PRO A 66 9.77 13.09 -5.12
CA PRO A 66 9.02 12.97 -6.36
C PRO A 66 9.61 13.92 -7.43
N SER A 67 9.52 13.52 -8.70
CA SER A 67 10.00 14.33 -9.84
C SER A 67 9.30 15.69 -9.94
N GLN A 68 8.05 15.77 -9.51
CA GLN A 68 7.28 17.01 -9.39
C GLN A 68 6.94 17.24 -7.91
N PRO A 69 7.37 18.38 -7.33
CA PRO A 69 7.05 18.69 -5.94
C PRO A 69 5.53 18.87 -5.78
N PRO A 70 4.95 18.38 -4.67
CA PRO A 70 3.54 18.64 -4.34
C PRO A 70 3.25 20.14 -4.14
N MET A 71 2.00 20.54 -4.30
CA MET A 71 1.56 21.94 -4.15
C MET A 71 1.95 22.54 -2.80
N PHE A 72 1.75 21.82 -1.71
CA PHE A 72 2.12 22.28 -0.38
C PHE A 72 3.64 22.53 -0.24
N CYS A 73 4.48 21.69 -0.87
CA CYS A 73 5.93 21.91 -0.92
C CYS A 73 6.28 23.20 -1.66
N MET A 74 5.59 23.47 -2.78
CA MET A 74 5.81 24.71 -3.55
C MET A 74 5.41 25.93 -2.74
N LEU A 75 4.32 25.86 -2.01
CA LEU A 75 3.85 26.91 -1.13
C LEU A 75 4.81 27.16 0.03
N LEU A 76 5.29 26.10 0.71
CA LEU A 76 6.33 26.25 1.73
C LEU A 76 7.60 26.89 1.17
N ARG A 77 8.01 26.51 -0.05
CA ARG A 77 9.17 27.13 -0.73
C ARG A 77 8.96 28.62 -0.99
N LYS A 78 7.77 29.01 -1.41
CA LYS A 78 7.41 30.40 -1.68
C LYS A 78 7.58 31.28 -0.45
N HIS A 79 7.15 30.80 0.72
CA HIS A 79 7.09 31.61 1.94
C HIS A 79 8.27 31.41 2.91
N LEU A 80 8.91 30.24 2.89
CA LEU A 80 9.91 29.90 3.92
C LEU A 80 11.34 29.74 3.37
N SER A 81 11.54 29.62 2.03
CA SER A 81 12.91 29.47 1.50
C SER A 81 13.77 30.70 1.78
N GLY A 82 14.99 30.46 2.29
CA GLY A 82 15.92 31.52 2.67
C GLY A 82 15.59 32.19 4.00
N GLY A 83 14.46 31.85 4.63
CA GLY A 83 14.06 32.35 5.94
C GLY A 83 14.92 31.77 7.08
N VAL A 84 14.88 32.45 8.23
CA VAL A 84 15.61 32.06 9.43
C VAL A 84 14.62 31.61 10.50
N ILE A 85 14.87 30.48 11.13
CA ILE A 85 14.05 29.96 12.23
C ILE A 85 14.31 30.85 13.48
N GLU A 86 13.33 31.62 13.92
CA GLU A 86 13.43 32.47 15.11
C GLU A 86 13.20 31.67 16.42
N SER A 87 12.24 30.72 16.38
CA SER A 87 11.93 29.91 17.57
C SER A 87 11.29 28.59 17.21
N VAL A 88 11.46 27.61 18.10
CA VAL A 88 10.75 26.33 18.12
C VAL A 88 10.11 26.17 19.47
N ARG A 89 8.81 26.02 19.55
CA ARG A 89 8.06 25.92 20.81
C ARG A 89 7.02 24.81 20.73
N GLN A 90 6.87 24.09 21.81
CA GLN A 90 5.77 23.15 22.00
C GLN A 90 4.67 23.81 22.84
N GLU A 91 3.42 23.56 22.49
CA GLU A 91 2.28 23.87 23.36
C GLU A 91 2.34 22.94 24.58
N PRO A 92 2.28 23.48 25.83
CA PRO A 92 2.43 22.68 27.04
C PRO A 92 1.49 21.47 27.08
N LEU A 93 2.05 20.30 27.36
CA LEU A 93 1.36 19.00 27.44
C LEU A 93 0.60 18.57 26.18
N GLU A 94 0.79 19.30 25.07
CA GLU A 94 0.15 18.99 23.78
C GLU A 94 1.18 18.50 22.76
N ARG A 95 0.71 17.73 21.78
CA ARG A 95 1.52 17.30 20.64
C ARG A 95 1.43 18.30 19.49
N VAL A 96 1.68 19.56 19.81
CA VAL A 96 1.68 20.67 18.87
C VAL A 96 3.00 21.42 18.99
N VAL A 97 3.71 21.55 17.88
CA VAL A 97 4.97 22.29 17.82
C VAL A 97 4.86 23.40 16.77
N THR A 98 5.28 24.58 17.18
CA THR A 98 5.26 25.79 16.37
C THR A 98 6.69 26.21 16.04
N LEU A 99 6.99 26.34 14.73
CA LEU A 99 8.23 26.93 14.23
C LEU A 99 7.92 28.32 13.70
N THR A 100 8.51 29.36 14.31
CA THR A 100 8.42 30.72 13.79
C THR A 100 9.59 30.97 12.85
N VAL A 101 9.31 31.40 11.64
CA VAL A 101 10.32 31.66 10.61
C VAL A 101 10.19 33.11 10.12
N LEU A 102 11.30 33.83 10.17
CA LEU A 102 11.42 35.17 9.59
C LEU A 102 11.92 35.02 8.15
N ALA A 103 11.06 35.35 7.18
CA ALA A 103 11.39 35.25 5.76
C ALA A 103 10.91 36.50 5.00
N ALA A 104 11.39 36.68 3.77
CA ALA A 104 10.87 37.72 2.89
C ALA A 104 9.47 37.34 2.41
N ASP A 105 8.54 38.26 2.47
CA ASP A 105 7.21 38.12 1.85
C ASP A 105 7.25 38.41 0.34
N GLU A 106 6.08 38.44 -0.30
CA GLU A 106 5.95 38.68 -1.74
C GLU A 106 6.43 40.08 -2.19
N LEU A 107 6.49 41.02 -1.27
CA LEU A 107 6.96 42.39 -1.52
C LEU A 107 8.45 42.54 -1.19
N GLY A 108 9.10 41.48 -0.69
CA GLY A 108 10.50 41.50 -0.28
C GLY A 108 10.69 42.02 1.16
N GLU A 109 9.63 42.33 1.90
CA GLU A 109 9.70 42.75 3.29
C GLU A 109 9.84 41.54 4.22
N ARG A 110 10.53 41.73 5.34
CA ARG A 110 10.66 40.66 6.33
C ARG A 110 9.37 40.47 7.10
N SER A 111 8.78 39.30 6.96
CA SER A 111 7.55 38.90 7.62
C SER A 111 7.75 37.60 8.42
N ARG A 112 6.98 37.45 9.49
CA ARG A 112 6.96 36.21 10.29
C ARG A 112 5.92 35.26 9.73
N PHE A 113 6.36 34.04 9.50
CA PHE A 113 5.49 32.91 9.18
C PHE A 113 5.57 31.87 10.28
N THR A 114 4.47 31.20 10.53
CA THR A 114 4.37 30.16 11.55
C THR A 114 4.06 28.83 10.90
N LEU A 115 4.98 27.87 11.01
CA LEU A 115 4.73 26.49 10.60
C LEU A 115 4.35 25.68 11.84
N VAL A 116 3.11 25.22 11.89
CA VAL A 116 2.57 24.43 12.99
C VAL A 116 2.58 22.96 12.60
N TRP A 117 3.19 22.12 13.42
CA TRP A 117 3.11 20.68 13.34
C TRP A 117 2.20 20.14 14.44
N GLU A 118 1.18 19.37 14.05
CA GLU A 118 0.26 18.68 14.95
C GLU A 118 0.52 17.17 14.87
N GLY A 119 0.86 16.54 16.01
CA GLY A 119 1.27 15.15 16.11
C GLY A 119 0.19 14.19 16.63
N MET A 120 -1.10 14.52 16.55
CA MET A 120 -2.16 13.63 16.99
C MET A 120 -2.34 12.48 15.99
N PRO A 121 -2.36 11.20 16.43
CA PRO A 121 -2.66 10.08 15.56
C PRO A 121 -3.96 10.29 14.79
N ARG A 122 -3.98 9.91 13.49
CA ARG A 122 -5.10 10.09 12.55
C ARG A 122 -5.44 11.53 12.18
N ARG A 123 -5.11 12.53 13.04
CA ARG A 123 -5.39 13.96 12.86
C ARG A 123 -4.11 14.81 12.69
N ALA A 124 -2.96 14.14 12.52
CA ALA A 124 -1.70 14.85 12.34
C ALA A 124 -1.73 15.76 11.11
N ASN A 125 -1.14 16.96 11.22
CA ASN A 125 -1.18 17.99 10.19
C ASN A 125 0.09 18.84 10.19
N LEU A 126 0.35 19.51 9.06
CA LEU A 126 1.27 20.63 8.94
C LEU A 126 0.50 21.81 8.39
N ILE A 127 0.58 22.96 9.08
CA ILE A 127 -0.22 24.14 8.79
C ILE A 127 0.72 25.32 8.70
N LEU A 128 0.67 26.05 7.60
CA LEU A 128 1.41 27.31 7.43
C LEU A 128 0.47 28.50 7.70
N CYS A 129 0.88 29.38 8.61
CA CYS A 129 0.16 30.60 8.95
C CYS A 129 1.01 31.83 8.62
N ASP A 130 0.34 32.92 8.33
CA ASP A 130 0.94 34.26 8.20
C ASP A 130 1.23 34.89 9.57
N ARG A 131 1.72 36.14 9.57
CA ARG A 131 2.03 36.92 10.76
C ARG A 131 0.85 37.16 11.69
N ASP A 132 -0.36 37.18 11.14
CA ASP A 132 -1.61 37.44 11.87
C ASP A 132 -2.25 36.15 12.39
N GLY A 133 -1.67 34.99 12.11
CA GLY A 133 -2.19 33.68 12.49
C GLY A 133 -3.26 33.14 11.56
N ARG A 134 -3.43 33.72 10.36
CA ARG A 134 -4.31 33.17 9.33
C ARG A 134 -3.64 32.03 8.61
N ILE A 135 -4.36 30.95 8.38
CA ILE A 135 -3.89 29.76 7.66
C ILE A 135 -3.70 30.14 6.19
N ILE A 136 -2.47 30.04 5.69
CA ILE A 136 -2.14 30.19 4.28
C ILE A 136 -2.51 28.90 3.54
N ASP A 137 -2.07 27.73 4.05
CA ASP A 137 -2.51 26.39 3.61
C ASP A 137 -2.08 25.33 4.64
N CYS A 138 -2.54 24.08 4.42
CA CYS A 138 -2.25 22.95 5.29
C CYS A 138 -2.17 21.64 4.49
N LEU A 139 -1.53 20.61 5.03
CA LEU A 139 -1.46 19.29 4.40
C LEU A 139 -2.82 18.61 4.33
N ARG A 140 -3.62 18.77 5.39
CA ARG A 140 -4.97 18.22 5.49
C ARG A 140 -5.94 19.33 5.80
N ARG A 141 -6.88 19.54 4.91
CA ARG A 141 -8.00 20.46 5.12
C ARG A 141 -9.05 19.75 5.95
N ILE A 142 -9.51 20.41 6.99
CA ILE A 142 -10.55 19.93 7.90
C ILE A 142 -11.72 20.91 7.82
N ASP A 143 -12.87 20.43 7.37
CA ASP A 143 -14.13 21.17 7.27
C ASP A 143 -15.13 20.69 8.36
N LEU A 144 -16.29 21.34 8.46
CA LEU A 144 -17.33 20.99 9.43
C LEU A 144 -17.98 19.62 9.18
N GLU A 145 -17.87 19.09 7.94
CA GLU A 145 -18.38 17.75 7.63
C GLU A 145 -17.44 16.66 8.16
N SER A 146 -16.14 16.95 8.20
CA SER A 146 -15.12 16.01 8.66
C SER A 146 -14.86 16.09 10.18
N GLU A 147 -15.09 17.25 10.81
CA GLU A 147 -14.90 17.47 12.25
C GLU A 147 -15.76 18.64 12.73
N GLN A 148 -16.71 18.37 13.64
CA GLN A 148 -17.71 19.37 14.09
C GLN A 148 -17.10 20.52 14.91
N ASP A 149 -16.00 20.27 15.62
CA ASP A 149 -15.48 21.21 16.62
C ASP A 149 -14.40 22.16 16.09
N ARG A 150 -13.77 21.85 14.95
CA ARG A 150 -12.60 22.62 14.49
C ARG A 150 -12.42 22.57 12.98
N GLN A 151 -12.30 23.72 12.38
CA GLN A 151 -11.94 23.86 10.97
C GLN A 151 -10.47 24.22 10.78
N VAL A 152 -9.82 23.61 9.77
CA VAL A 152 -8.47 23.95 9.32
C VAL A 152 -8.50 24.17 7.80
N LEU A 153 -8.78 25.39 7.40
CA LEU A 153 -8.94 25.80 6.01
C LEU A 153 -8.16 27.08 5.72
N PRO A 154 -7.63 27.27 4.50
CA PRO A 154 -7.01 28.52 4.09
C PRO A 154 -7.91 29.74 4.33
N GLY A 155 -7.33 30.82 4.85
CA GLY A 155 -8.02 32.08 5.15
C GLY A 155 -8.64 32.17 6.55
N LEU A 156 -8.82 31.04 7.26
CA LEU A 156 -9.27 31.03 8.64
C LEU A 156 -8.11 31.28 9.62
N PHE A 157 -8.42 31.73 10.83
CA PHE A 157 -7.43 31.81 11.90
C PHE A 157 -7.14 30.41 12.45
N TYR A 158 -5.86 30.13 12.69
CA TYR A 158 -5.45 28.89 13.35
C TYR A 158 -5.98 28.86 14.79
N ARG A 159 -6.55 27.74 15.20
CA ARG A 159 -6.97 27.47 16.57
C ARG A 159 -6.32 26.16 17.02
N LEU A 160 -5.89 26.11 18.27
CA LEU A 160 -5.37 24.88 18.87
C LEU A 160 -6.46 23.79 18.91
N PRO A 161 -6.07 22.50 18.83
CA PRO A 161 -6.97 21.39 19.12
C PRO A 161 -7.59 21.52 20.52
N ALA A 162 -8.79 20.99 20.70
CA ALA A 162 -9.42 20.95 22.01
C ALA A 162 -8.58 20.12 23.00
N ARG A 163 -8.33 20.67 24.16
CA ARG A 163 -7.63 19.97 25.25
C ARG A 163 -8.54 18.89 25.87
N GLN A 164 -7.90 17.86 26.39
CA GLN A 164 -8.60 16.85 27.18
C GLN A 164 -9.03 17.47 28.53
N ASN A 165 -10.25 17.15 28.99
CA ASN A 165 -10.73 17.60 30.30
C ASN A 165 -10.15 16.69 31.41
N LYS A 166 -8.83 16.78 31.62
CA LYS A 166 -8.07 16.04 32.65
C LYS A 166 -7.14 16.99 33.39
N ASN A 167 -6.69 16.59 34.58
CA ASN A 167 -5.78 17.40 35.38
C ASN A 167 -4.39 17.47 34.73
N SER A 168 -3.69 18.61 34.93
CA SER A 168 -2.28 18.72 34.59
C SER A 168 -1.45 17.87 35.55
N PRO A 169 -0.60 16.96 35.08
CA PRO A 169 0.27 16.19 35.95
C PRO A 169 1.46 17.02 36.48
N LEU A 170 1.71 18.21 35.92
CA LEU A 170 2.90 19.03 36.24
C LEU A 170 2.64 20.05 37.33
N ASP A 171 1.37 20.39 37.59
CA ASP A 171 1.00 21.46 38.51
C ASP A 171 0.25 20.94 39.74
N VAL A 172 -0.10 19.64 39.80
CA VAL A 172 -0.86 19.03 40.90
C VAL A 172 0.01 18.99 42.18
N THR A 173 -0.57 19.44 43.30
CA THR A 173 0.06 19.37 44.63
C THR A 173 -0.21 18.02 45.32
N GLU A 174 0.49 17.75 46.43
CA GLU A 174 0.31 16.50 47.19
C GLU A 174 -1.10 16.37 47.74
N GLU A 175 -1.66 17.46 48.25
CA GLU A 175 -3.03 17.49 48.82
C GLU A 175 -4.05 17.20 47.73
N GLU A 176 -3.93 17.83 46.56
CA GLU A 176 -4.81 17.60 45.43
C GLU A 176 -4.70 16.17 44.92
N PHE A 177 -3.49 15.64 44.77
CA PHE A 177 -3.23 14.27 44.38
C PHE A 177 -3.87 13.27 45.35
N ALA A 178 -3.72 13.49 46.65
CA ALA A 178 -4.33 12.67 47.70
C ALA A 178 -5.87 12.72 47.65
N VAL A 179 -6.47 13.89 47.36
CA VAL A 179 -7.93 14.02 47.17
C VAL A 179 -8.39 13.27 45.96
N LEU A 180 -7.68 13.36 44.82
CA LEU A 180 -8.00 12.64 43.58
C LEU A 180 -7.91 11.12 43.79
N LEU A 181 -6.87 10.66 44.46
CA LEU A 181 -6.66 9.22 44.75
C LEU A 181 -7.77 8.66 45.66
N ARG A 182 -8.15 9.38 46.69
CA ARG A 182 -9.26 8.97 47.62
C ARG A 182 -10.62 8.88 46.96
N ARG A 183 -10.85 9.62 45.84
CA ARG A 183 -12.10 9.59 45.06
C ARG A 183 -12.18 8.44 44.08
N ALA A 184 -11.06 7.79 43.84
CA ALA A 184 -10.99 6.66 42.89
C ALA A 184 -11.56 5.39 43.51
N ALA A 185 -12.05 4.48 42.67
CA ALA A 185 -12.49 3.17 43.11
C ALA A 185 -11.29 2.38 43.67
N PRO A 186 -11.39 1.80 44.88
CA PRO A 186 -10.25 1.13 45.55
C PRO A 186 -9.65 -0.02 44.76
N ASP A 187 -10.45 -0.72 43.97
CA ASP A 187 -10.05 -1.87 43.18
C ASP A 187 -9.61 -1.52 41.75
N ALA A 188 -9.70 -0.23 41.34
CA ALA A 188 -9.27 0.20 40.03
C ALA A 188 -7.75 0.06 39.89
N PRO A 189 -7.21 -0.34 38.72
CA PRO A 189 -5.77 -0.42 38.51
C PRO A 189 -5.14 0.99 38.51
N LEU A 190 -4.02 1.15 39.22
CA LEU A 190 -3.33 2.43 39.37
C LEU A 190 -2.90 3.06 38.03
N ASP A 191 -2.42 2.27 37.09
CA ASP A 191 -2.03 2.76 35.77
C ASP A 191 -3.23 3.31 34.99
N GLY A 192 -4.39 2.64 35.07
CA GLY A 192 -5.65 3.11 34.51
C GLY A 192 -6.12 4.40 35.13
N TRP A 193 -6.11 4.48 36.47
CA TRP A 193 -6.45 5.70 37.21
C TRP A 193 -5.55 6.89 36.83
N LEU A 194 -4.24 6.67 36.73
CA LEU A 194 -3.29 7.71 36.28
C LEU A 194 -3.64 8.22 34.88
N LEU A 195 -3.97 7.32 33.96
CA LEU A 195 -4.33 7.67 32.59
C LEU A 195 -5.65 8.43 32.51
N ASP A 196 -6.61 8.09 33.34
CA ASP A 196 -7.92 8.73 33.34
C ASP A 196 -7.92 10.09 34.04
N THR A 197 -7.07 10.25 35.04
CA THR A 197 -6.97 11.46 35.86
C THR A 197 -6.11 12.55 35.24
N PHE A 198 -4.98 12.18 34.59
CA PHE A 198 -3.97 13.13 34.12
C PHE A 198 -3.87 13.18 32.61
N THR A 199 -3.74 14.40 32.05
CA THR A 199 -3.46 14.59 30.62
C THR A 199 -1.99 14.25 30.29
N ALA A 200 -1.70 14.00 29.02
CA ALA A 200 -0.34 13.80 28.46
C ALA A 200 0.49 12.66 29.05
N LEU A 201 -0.05 11.88 29.99
CA LEU A 201 0.64 10.74 30.58
C LEU A 201 0.49 9.51 29.65
N PRO A 202 1.60 8.95 29.10
CA PRO A 202 1.50 7.78 28.22
C PRO A 202 1.32 6.49 29.03
N PRO A 203 0.67 5.45 28.47
CA PRO A 203 0.46 4.17 29.17
C PRO A 203 1.74 3.49 29.66
N LEU A 204 2.84 3.67 28.92
CA LEU A 204 4.16 3.14 29.32
C LEU A 204 4.61 3.73 30.65
N VAL A 205 4.50 5.05 30.79
CA VAL A 205 4.95 5.77 31.98
C VAL A 205 3.98 5.59 33.14
N ALA A 206 2.66 5.57 32.90
CA ALA A 206 1.67 5.28 33.93
C ALA A 206 1.91 3.92 34.60
N ARG A 207 2.19 2.89 33.81
CA ARG A 207 2.56 1.56 34.29
C ARG A 207 3.89 1.55 35.02
N GLU A 208 4.87 2.31 34.54
CA GLU A 208 6.17 2.44 35.20
C GLU A 208 6.05 3.10 36.58
N LEU A 209 5.23 4.15 36.71
CA LEU A 209 4.97 4.81 37.98
C LEU A 209 4.28 3.86 38.98
N ALA A 210 3.25 3.12 38.54
CA ALA A 210 2.57 2.11 39.35
C ALA A 210 3.54 1.00 39.78
N TYR A 211 4.38 0.49 38.85
CA TYR A 211 5.39 -0.54 39.15
C TYR A 211 6.42 -0.06 40.15
N ARG A 212 6.94 1.15 40.01
CA ARG A 212 7.91 1.72 40.96
C ARG A 212 7.33 1.95 42.33
N ALA A 213 6.04 2.29 42.42
CA ALA A 213 5.35 2.50 43.68
C ALA A 213 5.00 1.22 44.40
N CYS A 214 4.51 0.21 43.68
CA CYS A 214 3.84 -0.96 44.27
C CYS A 214 4.44 -2.31 43.82
N GLY A 215 5.45 -2.33 42.95
CA GLY A 215 6.05 -3.56 42.43
C GLY A 215 5.22 -4.29 41.36
N ALA A 216 4.03 -3.77 40.99
CA ALA A 216 3.16 -4.30 39.96
C ALA A 216 2.60 -3.17 39.08
N THR A 217 2.40 -3.43 37.80
CA THR A 217 1.91 -2.43 36.84
C THR A 217 0.42 -2.13 36.99
N ASP A 218 -0.35 -3.10 37.49
CA ASP A 218 -1.80 -3.09 37.65
C ASP A 218 -2.25 -3.17 39.13
N ALA A 219 -1.35 -2.76 40.06
CA ALA A 219 -1.70 -2.70 41.47
C ALA A 219 -2.97 -1.88 41.68
N PRO A 220 -3.86 -2.29 42.63
CA PRO A 220 -5.11 -1.56 42.87
C PRO A 220 -4.84 -0.22 43.56
N VAL A 221 -5.73 0.76 43.35
CA VAL A 221 -5.67 2.10 43.95
C VAL A 221 -5.55 2.04 45.47
N SER A 222 -6.14 1.07 46.14
CA SER A 222 -6.01 0.86 47.59
C SER A 222 -4.56 0.70 48.07
N GLN A 223 -3.64 0.27 47.21
CA GLN A 223 -2.21 0.16 47.49
C GLN A 223 -1.41 1.42 47.08
N GLY A 224 -2.06 2.44 46.55
CA GLY A 224 -1.45 3.63 45.93
C GLY A 224 -0.78 4.62 46.91
N THR A 225 -0.75 4.36 48.20
CA THR A 225 -0.12 5.28 49.17
C THR A 225 1.33 5.70 48.82
N PRO A 226 2.20 4.82 48.32
CA PRO A 226 3.56 5.21 47.92
C PRO A 226 3.66 5.98 46.61
N LEU A 227 2.57 6.06 45.84
CA LEU A 227 2.60 6.57 44.46
C LEU A 227 2.99 8.05 44.37
N TRP A 228 2.60 8.88 45.35
CA TRP A 228 2.97 10.31 45.33
C TRP A 228 4.47 10.52 45.34
N SER A 229 5.22 9.78 46.14
CA SER A 229 6.67 9.90 46.18
C SER A 229 7.33 9.64 44.82
N VAL A 230 6.85 8.63 44.10
CA VAL A 230 7.36 8.33 42.75
C VAL A 230 6.84 9.33 41.71
N PHE A 231 5.58 9.72 41.82
CA PHE A 231 4.97 10.68 40.92
C PHE A 231 5.60 12.06 41.02
N SER A 232 5.86 12.58 42.23
CA SER A 232 6.50 13.89 42.45
C SER A 232 7.94 13.90 41.93
N GLN A 233 8.70 12.81 42.09
CA GLN A 233 10.04 12.71 41.50
C GLN A 233 9.99 12.77 39.96
N TRP A 234 9.07 12.09 39.34
CA TRP A 234 8.82 12.14 37.90
C TRP A 234 8.36 13.56 37.49
N GLN A 235 7.38 14.15 38.17
CA GLN A 235 6.89 15.51 37.94
C GLN A 235 8.04 16.54 37.98
N ASN A 236 8.88 16.49 38.97
CA ASN A 236 10.05 17.38 39.11
C ASN A 236 11.05 17.15 37.95
N ALA A 237 11.30 15.90 37.56
CA ALA A 237 12.18 15.61 36.43
C ALA A 237 11.64 16.18 35.11
N VAL A 238 10.33 16.12 34.87
CA VAL A 238 9.70 16.70 33.68
C VAL A 238 9.72 18.24 33.75
N ASN A 239 9.38 18.84 34.86
CA ASN A 239 9.40 20.30 35.07
C ASN A 239 10.82 20.90 34.88
N GLU A 240 11.84 20.22 35.36
CA GLU A 240 13.23 20.61 35.19
C GLU A 240 13.82 20.19 33.82
N ASN A 241 13.01 19.61 32.96
CA ASN A 241 13.43 19.09 31.65
C ASN A 241 14.60 18.08 31.75
N ARG A 242 14.63 17.23 32.77
CA ARG A 242 15.62 16.17 32.93
C ARG A 242 15.18 14.94 32.15
N PHE A 243 15.52 14.88 30.87
CA PHE A 243 15.19 13.81 29.96
C PHE A 243 16.42 13.01 29.55
N THR A 244 16.26 11.69 29.49
CA THR A 244 17.26 10.77 28.94
C THR A 244 16.59 9.97 27.82
N PRO A 245 16.97 10.20 26.54
CA PRO A 245 16.45 9.38 25.44
C PRO A 245 16.74 7.92 25.73
N THR A 246 15.72 7.08 25.77
CA THR A 246 15.85 5.69 26.20
C THR A 246 15.19 4.74 25.21
N ALA A 247 15.99 3.82 24.67
CA ALA A 247 15.55 2.73 23.82
C ALA A 247 15.06 1.54 24.66
N ILE A 248 13.95 0.93 24.28
CA ILE A 248 13.45 -0.30 24.89
C ILE A 248 13.59 -1.43 23.87
N ARG A 249 14.46 -2.40 24.18
CA ARG A 249 14.74 -3.54 23.31
C ARG A 249 14.14 -4.82 23.89
N ARG A 250 13.47 -5.59 23.01
CA ARG A 250 12.99 -6.94 23.31
C ARG A 250 13.62 -7.91 22.31
N ASN A 251 14.24 -8.96 22.81
CA ASN A 251 14.96 -9.93 21.98
C ASN A 251 15.96 -9.26 21.01
N GLY A 252 16.68 -8.25 21.47
CA GLY A 252 17.64 -7.48 20.67
C GLY A 252 17.02 -6.46 19.70
N ALA A 253 15.71 -6.51 19.46
CA ALA A 253 15.03 -5.59 18.55
C ALA A 253 14.48 -4.36 19.30
N LEU A 254 14.61 -3.17 18.71
CA LEU A 254 14.07 -1.92 19.24
C LEU A 254 12.53 -1.95 19.16
N SER A 255 11.87 -2.14 20.31
CA SER A 255 10.42 -2.34 20.42
C SER A 255 9.64 -1.08 20.77
N ASP A 256 10.22 -0.21 21.61
CA ASP A 256 9.62 1.05 22.06
C ASP A 256 10.71 2.07 22.46
N PHE A 257 10.30 3.27 22.82
CA PHE A 257 11.20 4.32 23.31
C PHE A 257 10.48 5.24 24.33
N THR A 258 11.28 5.94 25.12
CA THR A 258 10.79 6.89 26.11
C THR A 258 11.88 7.91 26.48
N TYR A 259 11.62 8.74 27.47
CA TYR A 259 12.50 9.82 27.94
C TYR A 259 13.15 9.55 29.31
N GLY A 260 13.10 8.32 29.79
CA GLY A 260 13.72 7.89 31.04
C GLY A 260 13.77 6.36 31.18
N PRO A 261 14.49 5.82 32.16
CA PRO A 261 14.64 4.38 32.34
C PRO A 261 13.30 3.70 32.69
N ILE A 262 13.07 2.51 32.15
CA ILE A 262 11.89 1.66 32.38
C ILE A 262 12.33 0.37 33.07
N LEU A 263 11.72 0.07 34.22
CA LEU A 263 12.03 -1.09 35.06
C LEU A 263 10.96 -2.17 35.04
N GLN A 264 9.71 -1.82 34.73
CA GLN A 264 8.54 -2.71 34.75
C GLN A 264 8.67 -4.00 33.94
N TYR A 265 9.58 -4.05 32.99
CA TYR A 265 9.78 -5.23 32.14
C TYR A 265 10.79 -6.24 32.70
N GLY A 266 11.53 -5.91 33.75
CA GLY A 266 12.56 -6.77 34.32
C GLY A 266 13.51 -7.31 33.26
N ALA A 267 13.69 -8.64 33.24
CA ALA A 267 14.56 -9.31 32.26
C ALA A 267 13.97 -9.43 30.84
N TYR A 268 12.69 -9.13 30.65
CA TYR A 268 12.01 -9.28 29.35
C TYR A 268 12.36 -8.18 28.34
N ALA A 269 12.84 -7.02 28.81
CA ALA A 269 13.27 -5.95 27.94
C ALA A 269 14.43 -5.16 28.57
N GLN A 270 15.38 -4.79 27.73
CA GLN A 270 16.50 -3.93 28.11
C GLN A 270 16.14 -2.47 27.87
N SER A 271 16.42 -1.63 28.86
CA SER A 271 16.24 -0.17 28.79
C SER A 271 17.63 0.46 28.66
N GLU A 272 17.94 1.00 27.47
CA GLU A 272 19.26 1.52 27.11
C GLU A 272 19.19 3.03 26.83
N PRO A 273 20.04 3.87 27.47
CA PRO A 273 20.13 5.29 27.15
C PRO A 273 20.73 5.46 25.74
N CYS A 274 20.24 6.49 25.03
CA CYS A 274 20.72 6.90 23.72
C CYS A 274 21.30 8.32 23.80
N ASP A 275 22.20 8.66 22.86
CA ASP A 275 22.86 9.94 22.83
C ASP A 275 21.92 11.12 22.53
N SER A 276 20.88 10.88 21.72
CA SER A 276 19.90 11.92 21.36
C SER A 276 18.53 11.32 21.01
N PHE A 277 17.49 12.13 21.17
CA PHE A 277 16.14 11.80 20.71
C PHE A 277 16.10 11.65 19.19
N SER A 278 16.81 12.50 18.46
CA SER A 278 16.85 12.45 17.00
C SER A 278 17.40 11.13 16.49
N HIS A 279 18.51 10.65 17.06
CA HIS A 279 19.10 9.36 16.70
C HIS A 279 18.18 8.19 17.09
N LEU A 280 17.58 8.25 18.28
CA LEU A 280 16.63 7.24 18.76
C LEU A 280 15.41 7.13 17.84
N LEU A 281 14.83 8.25 17.42
CA LEU A 281 13.66 8.29 16.54
C LEU A 281 14.01 7.82 15.12
N ASP A 282 15.14 8.20 14.56
CA ASP A 282 15.61 7.69 13.27
C ASP A 282 15.72 6.17 13.31
N GLY A 283 16.44 5.60 14.30
CA GLY A 283 16.62 4.15 14.41
C GLY A 283 15.30 3.37 14.65
N PHE A 284 14.39 3.95 15.47
CA PHE A 284 13.09 3.31 15.76
C PHE A 284 12.15 3.26 14.55
N TYR A 285 12.11 4.32 13.75
CA TYR A 285 11.16 4.43 12.66
C TYR A 285 11.70 3.96 11.31
N GLU A 286 13.01 3.85 11.11
CA GLU A 286 13.62 3.48 9.83
C GLU A 286 13.06 2.18 9.25
N LYS A 287 13.15 1.09 10.01
CA LYS A 287 12.62 -0.22 9.56
C LYS A 287 11.10 -0.21 9.37
N ARG A 288 10.39 0.53 10.24
CA ARG A 288 8.93 0.66 10.16
C ARG A 288 8.48 1.46 8.95
N GLU A 289 9.15 2.58 8.65
CA GLU A 289 8.87 3.35 7.44
C GLU A 289 9.19 2.58 6.16
N GLN A 290 10.27 1.81 6.17
CA GLN A 290 10.61 0.95 5.04
C GLN A 290 9.51 -0.10 4.81
N ALA A 291 9.09 -0.78 5.87
CA ALA A 291 8.00 -1.76 5.80
C ALA A 291 6.67 -1.14 5.35
N GLU A 292 6.31 0.05 5.86
CA GLU A 292 5.10 0.77 5.43
C GLU A 292 5.18 1.23 3.98
N ARG A 293 6.33 1.75 3.52
CA ARG A 293 6.55 2.12 2.11
C ARG A 293 6.38 0.94 1.18
N VAL A 294 6.96 -0.20 1.55
CA VAL A 294 6.81 -1.46 0.79
C VAL A 294 5.34 -1.86 0.73
N LYS A 295 4.65 -1.86 1.87
CA LYS A 295 3.22 -2.18 1.96
C LYS A 295 2.35 -1.23 1.14
N GLN A 296 2.59 0.09 1.22
CA GLN A 296 1.83 1.09 0.47
C GLN A 296 2.03 0.95 -1.04
N LYS A 297 3.30 0.77 -1.48
CA LYS A 297 3.61 0.52 -2.90
C LYS A 297 2.90 -0.74 -3.40
N GLY A 298 2.90 -1.80 -2.60
CA GLY A 298 2.19 -3.04 -2.89
C GLY A 298 0.68 -2.82 -3.04
N GLN A 299 0.05 -2.09 -2.11
CA GLN A 299 -1.37 -1.79 -2.15
C GLN A 299 -1.78 -0.95 -3.36
N ASP A 300 -0.99 0.05 -3.74
CA ASP A 300 -1.25 0.89 -4.92
C ASP A 300 -1.18 0.08 -6.22
N LEU A 301 -0.19 -0.81 -6.34
CA LEU A 301 -0.06 -1.71 -7.48
C LEU A 301 -1.20 -2.74 -7.52
N LEU A 302 -1.54 -3.33 -6.38
CA LEU A 302 -2.65 -4.28 -6.25
C LEU A 302 -3.97 -3.62 -6.67
N LYS A 303 -4.26 -2.40 -6.21
CA LYS A 303 -5.44 -1.63 -6.61
C LYS A 303 -5.46 -1.37 -8.11
N THR A 304 -4.33 -1.00 -8.69
CA THR A 304 -4.19 -0.72 -10.13
C THR A 304 -4.45 -1.99 -10.96
N ALA A 305 -3.81 -3.10 -10.62
CA ALA A 305 -3.97 -4.38 -11.31
C ALA A 305 -5.40 -4.93 -11.16
N THR A 306 -6.00 -4.84 -9.96
CA THR A 306 -7.40 -5.24 -9.70
C THR A 306 -8.37 -4.41 -10.54
N THR A 307 -8.20 -3.08 -10.60
CA THR A 307 -9.04 -2.20 -11.41
C THR A 307 -8.93 -2.53 -12.90
N ALA A 308 -7.72 -2.82 -13.39
CA ALA A 308 -7.50 -3.24 -14.77
C ALA A 308 -8.18 -4.58 -15.07
N ARG A 309 -8.00 -5.60 -14.22
CA ARG A 309 -8.66 -6.91 -14.32
C ARG A 309 -10.18 -6.77 -14.38
N ASP A 310 -10.78 -6.00 -13.47
CA ASP A 310 -12.23 -5.85 -13.38
C ASP A 310 -12.79 -5.10 -14.60
N ARG A 311 -12.03 -4.18 -15.18
CA ARG A 311 -12.38 -3.52 -16.44
C ARG A 311 -12.40 -4.54 -17.60
N VAL A 312 -11.38 -5.41 -17.70
CA VAL A 312 -11.30 -6.44 -18.74
C VAL A 312 -12.42 -7.46 -18.56
N ARG A 313 -12.71 -7.92 -17.34
CA ARG A 313 -13.86 -8.83 -17.06
C ARG A 313 -15.19 -8.25 -17.52
N ARG A 314 -15.46 -6.97 -17.21
CA ARG A 314 -16.69 -6.29 -17.66
C ARG A 314 -16.77 -6.18 -19.18
N LYS A 315 -15.63 -5.91 -19.84
CA LYS A 315 -15.56 -5.88 -21.31
C LYS A 315 -15.87 -7.24 -21.92
N ILE A 316 -15.29 -8.33 -21.39
CA ILE A 316 -15.55 -9.70 -21.82
C ILE A 316 -17.04 -10.02 -21.69
N ALA A 317 -17.65 -9.78 -20.53
CA ALA A 317 -19.07 -10.05 -20.29
C ALA A 317 -19.99 -9.29 -21.25
N ALA A 318 -19.68 -8.02 -21.56
CA ALA A 318 -20.42 -7.24 -22.54
C ALA A 318 -20.29 -7.85 -23.97
N GLN A 319 -19.08 -8.22 -24.37
CA GLN A 319 -18.81 -8.84 -25.66
C GLN A 319 -19.44 -10.24 -25.81
N GLU A 320 -19.49 -11.03 -24.74
CA GLU A 320 -20.18 -12.33 -24.72
C GLU A 320 -21.70 -12.16 -24.90
N LYS A 321 -22.28 -11.14 -24.26
CA LYS A 321 -23.70 -10.80 -24.45
C LYS A 321 -23.98 -10.34 -25.89
N GLU A 322 -23.11 -9.52 -26.47
CA GLU A 322 -23.23 -9.11 -27.88
C GLU A 322 -23.07 -10.29 -28.84
N LEU A 323 -22.12 -11.20 -28.56
CA LEU A 323 -21.91 -12.40 -29.36
C LEU A 323 -23.13 -13.32 -29.33
N ALA A 324 -23.71 -13.51 -28.13
CA ALA A 324 -24.94 -14.31 -27.98
C ALA A 324 -26.10 -13.75 -28.84
N ALA A 325 -26.22 -12.42 -28.91
CA ALA A 325 -27.22 -11.77 -29.78
C ALA A 325 -26.95 -11.95 -31.28
N CYS A 326 -25.70 -12.25 -31.67
CA CYS A 326 -25.35 -12.53 -33.07
C CYS A 326 -25.60 -13.98 -33.48
N LEU A 327 -25.83 -14.91 -32.52
CA LEU A 327 -26.07 -16.35 -32.84
C LEU A 327 -27.39 -16.60 -33.56
N ASP A 328 -28.39 -15.69 -33.42
CA ASP A 328 -29.70 -15.79 -34.11
C ASP A 328 -29.65 -15.28 -35.56
N ARG A 329 -28.46 -15.13 -36.13
CA ARG A 329 -28.28 -14.59 -37.49
C ARG A 329 -28.94 -15.42 -38.60
N ASP A 330 -28.97 -16.76 -38.47
CA ASP A 330 -29.55 -17.62 -39.48
C ASP A 330 -31.05 -17.38 -39.63
N ARG A 331 -31.73 -17.03 -38.53
CA ARG A 331 -33.11 -16.55 -38.57
C ARG A 331 -33.26 -15.29 -39.43
N LEU A 332 -32.34 -14.34 -39.35
CA LEU A 332 -32.34 -13.12 -40.16
C LEU A 332 -32.16 -13.45 -41.65
N ARG A 333 -31.32 -14.42 -41.99
CA ARG A 333 -31.15 -14.91 -43.35
C ARG A 333 -32.44 -15.57 -43.87
N ILE A 334 -33.00 -16.50 -43.09
CA ILE A 334 -34.25 -17.19 -43.41
C ILE A 334 -35.39 -16.19 -43.63
N CYS A 335 -35.56 -15.22 -42.75
CA CYS A 335 -36.54 -14.15 -42.91
C CYS A 335 -36.37 -13.38 -44.25
N GLY A 336 -35.10 -13.02 -44.57
CA GLY A 336 -34.81 -12.34 -45.86
C GLY A 336 -35.14 -13.18 -47.07
N GLU A 337 -34.80 -14.47 -47.05
CA GLU A 337 -35.09 -15.42 -48.12
C GLU A 337 -36.58 -15.67 -48.26
N LEU A 338 -37.31 -15.86 -47.14
CA LEU A 338 -38.78 -16.05 -47.15
C LEU A 338 -39.51 -14.81 -47.66
N ILE A 339 -39.07 -13.59 -47.28
CA ILE A 339 -39.62 -12.37 -47.85
C ILE A 339 -39.38 -12.33 -49.35
N THR A 340 -38.15 -12.64 -49.81
CA THR A 340 -37.80 -12.64 -51.23
C THR A 340 -38.65 -13.67 -52.04
N ALA A 341 -38.85 -14.87 -51.50
CA ALA A 341 -39.66 -15.90 -52.13
C ALA A 341 -41.16 -15.55 -52.22
N ASN A 342 -41.64 -14.65 -51.36
CA ASN A 342 -43.06 -14.28 -51.30
C ASN A 342 -43.34 -12.85 -51.85
N LEU A 343 -42.40 -12.21 -52.50
CA LEU A 343 -42.56 -10.83 -53.04
C LEU A 343 -43.79 -10.68 -53.94
N TYR A 344 -44.17 -11.73 -54.67
CA TYR A 344 -45.29 -11.74 -55.61
C TYR A 344 -46.65 -11.53 -54.94
N ARG A 345 -46.78 -11.83 -53.63
CA ARG A 345 -48.05 -11.72 -52.88
C ARG A 345 -47.99 -10.62 -51.79
N MET A 346 -46.94 -9.85 -51.74
CA MET A 346 -46.74 -8.81 -50.71
C MET A 346 -47.05 -7.42 -51.25
N GLU A 347 -47.67 -6.60 -50.40
CA GLU A 347 -47.99 -5.20 -50.70
C GLU A 347 -47.23 -4.26 -49.78
N ARG A 348 -47.00 -3.03 -50.22
CA ARG A 348 -46.38 -1.99 -49.40
C ARG A 348 -47.32 -1.61 -48.26
N GLY A 349 -46.78 -1.44 -47.05
CA GLY A 349 -47.56 -1.08 -45.86
C GLY A 349 -47.96 -2.27 -44.98
N GLN A 350 -47.63 -3.49 -45.35
CA GLN A 350 -47.82 -4.66 -44.49
C GLN A 350 -46.91 -4.61 -43.29
N SER A 351 -47.43 -4.94 -42.08
CA SER A 351 -46.66 -4.97 -40.82
C SER A 351 -46.02 -6.33 -40.53
N ARG A 352 -46.48 -7.40 -41.16
CA ARG A 352 -45.95 -8.77 -41.03
C ARG A 352 -46.20 -9.61 -42.27
N LEU A 353 -45.36 -10.62 -42.46
CA LEU A 353 -45.54 -11.70 -43.43
C LEU A 353 -45.60 -13.02 -42.67
N THR A 354 -46.69 -13.76 -42.82
CA THR A 354 -46.77 -15.18 -42.42
C THR A 354 -46.40 -16.03 -43.63
N ALA A 355 -45.33 -16.83 -43.50
CA ALA A 355 -44.83 -17.68 -44.58
C ALA A 355 -44.36 -19.02 -44.02
N GLN A 356 -44.53 -20.06 -44.82
CA GLN A 356 -44.07 -21.41 -44.52
C GLN A 356 -42.53 -21.43 -44.50
N ASN A 357 -41.95 -21.89 -43.40
CA ASN A 357 -40.50 -22.01 -43.26
C ASN A 357 -40.01 -23.35 -43.81
N TYR A 358 -39.64 -23.38 -45.07
CA TYR A 358 -39.11 -24.58 -45.73
C TYR A 358 -37.69 -24.97 -45.28
N TYR A 359 -37.08 -24.24 -44.35
CA TYR A 359 -35.85 -24.62 -43.66
C TYR A 359 -36.10 -25.39 -42.36
N ASP A 360 -37.36 -25.46 -41.91
CA ASP A 360 -37.76 -26.25 -40.75
C ASP A 360 -38.27 -27.61 -41.21
N GLU A 361 -37.88 -28.69 -40.53
CA GLU A 361 -38.29 -30.07 -40.86
C GLU A 361 -39.81 -30.25 -40.89
N ASN A 362 -40.53 -29.49 -40.04
CA ASN A 362 -42.01 -29.52 -39.99
C ASN A 362 -42.67 -28.49 -40.91
N CYS A 363 -41.88 -27.72 -41.67
CA CYS A 363 -42.38 -26.65 -42.52
C CYS A 363 -43.35 -25.69 -41.80
N ALA A 364 -43.09 -25.41 -40.50
CA ALA A 364 -43.95 -24.58 -39.68
C ALA A 364 -44.04 -23.14 -40.22
N ASP A 365 -45.20 -22.51 -40.06
CA ASP A 365 -45.37 -21.12 -40.43
C ASP A 365 -44.58 -20.20 -39.48
N ILE A 366 -43.88 -19.20 -40.03
CA ILE A 366 -43.16 -18.18 -39.31
C ILE A 366 -43.76 -16.81 -39.60
N ASP A 367 -43.98 -16.04 -38.55
CA ASP A 367 -44.36 -14.62 -38.63
C ASP A 367 -43.13 -13.73 -38.70
N ILE A 368 -42.97 -13.03 -39.81
CA ILE A 368 -41.82 -12.13 -40.06
C ILE A 368 -42.30 -10.69 -39.92
N PRO A 369 -41.80 -9.94 -38.94
CA PRO A 369 -42.14 -8.51 -38.77
C PRO A 369 -41.56 -7.66 -39.91
N LEU A 370 -42.39 -6.80 -40.48
CA LEU A 370 -42.01 -5.88 -41.57
C LEU A 370 -42.12 -4.44 -41.13
N ASP A 371 -41.24 -3.56 -41.66
CA ASP A 371 -41.37 -2.12 -41.51
C ASP A 371 -42.34 -1.60 -42.57
N VAL A 372 -43.50 -1.10 -42.14
CA VAL A 372 -44.60 -0.61 -42.99
C VAL A 372 -44.18 0.55 -43.92
N ARG A 373 -43.08 1.25 -43.59
CA ARG A 373 -42.57 2.37 -44.39
C ARG A 373 -41.77 1.90 -45.61
N LEU A 374 -41.25 0.67 -45.56
CA LEU A 374 -40.40 0.07 -46.58
C LEU A 374 -41.22 -0.77 -47.56
N SER A 375 -40.76 -0.88 -48.80
CA SER A 375 -41.26 -1.83 -49.75
C SER A 375 -40.89 -3.26 -49.34
N PRO A 376 -41.56 -4.32 -49.89
CA PRO A 376 -41.17 -5.70 -49.64
C PRO A 376 -39.69 -5.99 -49.93
N GLN A 377 -39.17 -5.47 -51.06
CA GLN A 377 -37.77 -5.62 -51.45
C GLN A 377 -36.82 -4.93 -50.45
N GLU A 378 -37.17 -3.74 -49.99
CA GLU A 378 -36.37 -3.01 -48.97
C GLU A 378 -36.40 -3.73 -47.62
N ASN A 379 -37.51 -4.36 -47.23
CA ASN A 379 -37.58 -5.19 -46.04
C ASN A 379 -36.66 -6.41 -46.15
N ALA A 380 -36.66 -7.13 -47.29
CA ALA A 380 -35.74 -8.24 -47.54
C ALA A 380 -34.27 -7.77 -47.44
N ALA A 381 -33.93 -6.65 -48.10
CA ALA A 381 -32.61 -6.07 -48.06
C ALA A 381 -32.17 -5.66 -46.63
N ARG A 382 -33.12 -5.17 -45.80
CA ARG A 382 -32.89 -4.86 -44.38
C ARG A 382 -32.49 -6.10 -43.58
N TYR A 383 -33.20 -7.23 -43.78
CA TYR A 383 -32.87 -8.50 -43.10
C TYR A 383 -31.51 -9.03 -43.55
N PHE A 384 -31.20 -9.02 -44.84
CA PHE A 384 -29.86 -9.41 -45.33
C PHE A 384 -28.73 -8.48 -44.82
N LYS A 385 -29.00 -7.18 -44.72
CA LYS A 385 -28.04 -6.23 -44.11
C LYS A 385 -27.80 -6.56 -42.65
N GLN A 386 -28.85 -6.88 -41.89
CA GLN A 386 -28.74 -7.29 -40.48
C GLN A 386 -27.97 -8.61 -40.35
N TYR A 387 -28.25 -9.60 -41.20
CA TYR A 387 -27.51 -10.86 -41.28
C TYR A 387 -26.01 -10.63 -41.53
N THR A 388 -25.66 -9.85 -42.53
CA THR A 388 -24.26 -9.53 -42.86
C THR A 388 -23.55 -8.79 -41.72
N LYS A 389 -24.26 -7.86 -41.07
CA LYS A 389 -23.75 -7.15 -39.89
C LYS A 389 -23.49 -8.14 -38.74
N ALA A 390 -24.45 -9.04 -38.43
CA ALA A 390 -24.28 -10.02 -37.35
C ALA A 390 -23.15 -11.02 -37.64
N LYS A 391 -23.00 -11.49 -38.89
CA LYS A 391 -21.92 -12.38 -39.32
C LYS A 391 -20.54 -11.74 -39.17
N THR A 392 -20.42 -10.44 -39.51
CA THR A 392 -19.17 -9.70 -39.37
C THR A 392 -18.84 -9.42 -37.89
N ALA A 393 -19.87 -9.06 -37.11
CA ALA A 393 -19.76 -8.82 -35.68
C ALA A 393 -19.32 -10.08 -34.92
N GLU A 394 -19.88 -11.25 -35.22
CA GLU A 394 -19.47 -12.52 -34.61
C GLU A 394 -17.97 -12.80 -34.80
N LYS A 395 -17.50 -12.71 -36.05
CA LYS A 395 -16.07 -12.92 -36.34
C LYS A 395 -15.18 -11.95 -35.58
N TYR A 396 -15.57 -10.69 -35.52
CA TYR A 396 -14.82 -9.65 -34.77
C TYR A 396 -14.85 -9.89 -33.26
N LEU A 397 -16.06 -10.17 -32.71
CA LEU A 397 -16.24 -10.39 -31.26
C LEU A 397 -15.50 -11.64 -30.79
N THR A 398 -15.52 -12.73 -31.56
CA THR A 398 -14.76 -13.95 -31.23
C THR A 398 -13.28 -13.67 -31.10
N ALA A 399 -12.70 -12.92 -32.05
CA ALA A 399 -11.31 -12.53 -32.00
C ALA A 399 -11.00 -11.59 -30.82
N GLN A 400 -11.93 -10.67 -30.48
CA GLN A 400 -11.77 -9.75 -29.35
C GLN A 400 -11.89 -10.47 -28.00
N LEU A 401 -12.81 -11.43 -27.88
CA LEU A 401 -12.97 -12.27 -26.69
C LEU A 401 -11.72 -13.10 -26.42
N GLN A 402 -11.11 -13.68 -27.46
CA GLN A 402 -9.85 -14.41 -27.29
C GLN A 402 -8.74 -13.49 -26.71
N LYS A 403 -8.56 -12.30 -27.30
CA LYS A 403 -7.60 -11.31 -26.79
C LYS A 403 -7.94 -10.84 -25.38
N GLY A 404 -9.23 -10.64 -25.08
CA GLY A 404 -9.68 -10.25 -23.75
C GLY A 404 -9.39 -11.31 -22.69
N ARG A 405 -9.59 -12.59 -23.02
CA ARG A 405 -9.29 -13.72 -22.13
C ARG A 405 -7.80 -13.87 -21.86
N GLU A 406 -6.97 -13.69 -22.88
CA GLU A 406 -5.50 -13.67 -22.72
C GLU A 406 -5.03 -12.51 -21.83
N GLU A 407 -5.61 -11.32 -22.01
CA GLU A 407 -5.35 -10.15 -21.18
C GLU A 407 -5.79 -10.36 -19.73
N LEU A 408 -6.95 -10.98 -19.52
CA LEU A 408 -7.46 -11.33 -18.19
C LEU A 408 -6.52 -12.29 -17.47
N GLN A 409 -6.12 -13.37 -18.14
CA GLN A 409 -5.18 -14.36 -17.63
C GLN A 409 -3.84 -13.71 -17.23
N TYR A 410 -3.33 -12.82 -18.06
CA TYR A 410 -2.11 -12.06 -17.73
C TYR A 410 -2.28 -11.20 -16.49
N LEU A 411 -3.39 -10.44 -16.35
CA LEU A 411 -3.62 -9.61 -15.16
C LEU A 411 -3.82 -10.44 -13.88
N GLU A 412 -4.40 -11.62 -13.99
CA GLU A 412 -4.53 -12.55 -12.88
C GLU A 412 -3.17 -13.12 -12.45
N SER A 413 -2.25 -13.39 -13.38
CA SER A 413 -0.88 -13.77 -13.04
C SER A 413 -0.13 -12.64 -12.32
N VAL A 414 -0.27 -11.38 -12.77
CA VAL A 414 0.33 -10.21 -12.09
C VAL A 414 -0.22 -10.04 -10.66
N LEU A 415 -1.52 -10.26 -10.45
CA LEU A 415 -2.11 -10.22 -9.10
C LEU A 415 -1.53 -11.32 -8.20
N GLN A 416 -1.30 -12.52 -8.75
CA GLN A 416 -0.63 -13.60 -8.02
C GLN A 416 0.80 -13.21 -7.61
N GLU A 417 1.57 -12.63 -8.53
CA GLU A 417 2.92 -12.14 -8.23
C GLU A 417 2.93 -11.07 -7.13
N LEU A 418 2.00 -10.11 -7.18
CA LEU A 418 1.85 -9.09 -6.16
C LEU A 418 1.52 -9.68 -4.78
N SER A 419 0.79 -10.79 -4.73
CA SER A 419 0.47 -11.49 -3.48
C SER A 419 1.69 -12.18 -2.86
N GLN A 420 2.69 -12.52 -3.66
CA GLN A 420 3.92 -13.20 -3.27
C GLN A 420 5.13 -12.27 -3.16
N ALA A 421 4.97 -10.98 -3.48
CA ALA A 421 6.03 -10.00 -3.44
C ALA A 421 6.38 -9.65 -1.98
N GLU A 422 7.66 -9.77 -1.61
CA GLU A 422 8.16 -9.56 -0.24
C GLU A 422 9.08 -8.34 -0.14
N SER A 423 9.71 -7.95 -1.25
CA SER A 423 10.69 -6.87 -1.28
C SER A 423 10.22 -5.67 -2.10
N GLU A 424 10.79 -4.50 -1.78
CA GLU A 424 10.55 -3.29 -2.59
C GLU A 424 10.95 -3.50 -4.05
N GLN A 425 11.94 -4.35 -4.30
CA GLN A 425 12.43 -4.65 -5.64
C GLN A 425 11.42 -5.49 -6.42
N ASP A 426 10.74 -6.46 -5.78
CA ASP A 426 9.68 -7.25 -6.39
C ASP A 426 8.54 -6.34 -6.87
N PHE A 427 8.11 -5.37 -6.03
CA PHE A 427 7.08 -4.40 -6.41
C PHE A 427 7.53 -3.45 -7.53
N ASN A 428 8.81 -3.05 -7.56
CA ASN A 428 9.34 -2.22 -8.63
C ASN A 428 9.37 -2.99 -9.96
N ASP A 429 9.75 -4.26 -9.96
CA ASP A 429 9.77 -5.10 -11.17
C ASP A 429 8.35 -5.24 -11.75
N VAL A 430 7.34 -5.53 -10.92
CA VAL A 430 5.93 -5.59 -11.33
C VAL A 430 5.43 -4.21 -11.81
N ARG A 431 5.85 -3.12 -11.17
CA ARG A 431 5.52 -1.75 -11.62
C ARG A 431 6.05 -1.46 -13.02
N ILE A 432 7.30 -1.84 -13.30
CA ILE A 432 7.90 -1.69 -14.62
C ILE A 432 7.11 -2.52 -15.65
N GLU A 433 6.75 -3.75 -15.31
CA GLU A 433 5.94 -4.63 -16.16
C GLU A 433 4.57 -4.02 -16.49
N LEU A 434 3.84 -3.52 -15.48
CA LEU A 434 2.55 -2.84 -15.68
C LEU A 434 2.68 -1.53 -16.47
N THR A 435 3.83 -0.83 -16.34
CA THR A 435 4.10 0.39 -17.10
C THR A 435 4.37 0.06 -18.56
N ASP A 436 5.20 -0.93 -18.84
CA ASP A 436 5.49 -1.40 -20.19
C ASP A 436 4.24 -2.00 -20.88
N GLY A 437 3.36 -2.62 -20.10
CA GLY A 437 2.05 -3.10 -20.54
C GLY A 437 1.00 -2.01 -20.76
N GLY A 438 1.29 -0.75 -20.41
CA GLY A 438 0.37 0.40 -20.58
C GLY A 438 -0.71 0.55 -19.50
N TYR A 439 -0.66 -0.24 -18.42
CA TYR A 439 -1.62 -0.14 -17.30
C TYR A 439 -1.30 1.01 -16.33
N ILE A 440 -0.05 1.43 -16.28
CA ILE A 440 0.41 2.58 -15.50
C ILE A 440 0.98 3.63 -16.46
N ARG A 441 0.50 4.88 -16.33
CA ARG A 441 1.05 6.00 -17.12
C ARG A 441 2.47 6.32 -16.67
N GLN A 442 3.40 6.36 -17.60
CA GLN A 442 4.76 6.81 -17.36
C GLN A 442 4.74 8.34 -17.12
N ARG A 443 4.96 8.78 -15.87
CA ARG A 443 5.14 10.19 -15.53
C ARG A 443 6.63 10.50 -15.49
N GLY A 444 7.14 11.24 -16.48
CA GLY A 444 8.52 11.71 -16.53
C GLY A 444 9.43 10.93 -17.48
N LYS A 445 10.60 11.53 -17.81
CA LYS A 445 11.65 10.87 -18.61
C LYS A 445 12.18 9.64 -17.86
N LYS A 446 12.44 8.53 -18.59
CA LYS A 446 13.15 7.37 -18.05
C LYS A 446 14.43 7.87 -17.36
N GLN A 447 14.51 7.76 -16.04
CA GLN A 447 15.80 7.89 -15.38
C GLN A 447 16.58 6.62 -15.74
N PRO A 448 17.79 6.74 -16.34
CA PRO A 448 18.69 5.63 -16.51
C PRO A 448 19.36 5.33 -15.18
N GLY A 449 18.63 4.84 -14.23
CA GLY A 449 19.16 4.21 -13.05
C GLY A 449 19.21 2.72 -13.30
N PHE A 450 20.40 2.15 -13.33
CA PHE A 450 20.65 0.72 -13.32
C PHE A 450 20.08 0.12 -12.03
N GLN A 451 18.77 -0.03 -11.94
CA GLN A 451 18.17 -0.88 -10.91
C GLN A 451 18.43 -2.32 -11.36
N ARG A 452 19.30 -3.01 -10.62
CA ARG A 452 19.53 -4.44 -10.84
C ARG A 452 18.18 -5.14 -10.69
N ALA A 453 17.77 -5.88 -11.73
CA ALA A 453 16.59 -6.73 -11.66
C ALA A 453 16.72 -7.71 -10.47
N SER A 454 15.60 -8.04 -9.83
CA SER A 454 15.58 -9.03 -8.75
C SER A 454 16.17 -10.37 -9.27
N ARG A 455 16.79 -11.12 -8.38
CA ARG A 455 17.28 -12.48 -8.71
C ARG A 455 16.16 -13.48 -8.45
N PRO A 456 16.09 -14.61 -9.21
CA PRO A 456 15.20 -15.71 -8.87
C PRO A 456 15.40 -16.17 -7.43
N ARG A 457 14.36 -16.70 -6.80
CA ARG A 457 14.51 -17.40 -5.52
C ARG A 457 15.34 -18.67 -5.80
N GLU A 458 16.33 -18.92 -4.95
CA GLU A 458 17.20 -20.09 -5.05
C GLU A 458 16.95 -21.02 -3.89
N PHE A 459 16.78 -22.30 -4.21
CA PHE A 459 16.57 -23.38 -3.26
C PHE A 459 17.52 -24.51 -3.61
N ARG A 460 17.75 -25.43 -2.64
CA ARG A 460 18.50 -26.66 -2.86
C ARG A 460 17.70 -27.84 -2.39
N THR A 461 17.56 -28.85 -3.25
CA THR A 461 16.88 -30.09 -2.89
C THR A 461 17.67 -30.84 -1.82
N SER A 462 17.05 -31.84 -1.20
CA SER A 462 17.72 -32.70 -0.21
C SER A 462 18.95 -33.42 -0.78
N ALA A 463 18.96 -33.73 -2.08
CA ALA A 463 20.09 -34.28 -2.81
C ALA A 463 21.11 -33.20 -3.28
N GLY A 464 20.88 -31.91 -2.99
CA GLY A 464 21.80 -30.82 -3.31
C GLY A 464 21.60 -30.19 -4.68
N LEU A 465 20.62 -30.62 -5.48
CA LEU A 465 20.30 -30.00 -6.78
C LEU A 465 19.75 -28.60 -6.57
N ARG A 466 20.17 -27.68 -7.44
CA ARG A 466 19.74 -26.28 -7.41
C ARG A 466 18.35 -26.14 -8.05
N VAL A 467 17.45 -25.42 -7.36
CA VAL A 467 16.12 -25.09 -7.86
C VAL A 467 15.98 -23.57 -7.94
N LEU A 468 15.56 -23.06 -9.08
CA LEU A 468 15.34 -21.64 -9.33
C LEU A 468 13.83 -21.39 -9.49
N VAL A 469 13.30 -20.42 -8.75
CA VAL A 469 11.89 -20.03 -8.80
C VAL A 469 11.78 -18.55 -9.19
N GLY A 470 11.07 -18.29 -10.28
CA GLY A 470 10.84 -16.93 -10.75
C GLY A 470 9.92 -16.14 -9.82
N ARG A 471 10.18 -14.82 -9.68
CA ARG A 471 9.43 -13.91 -8.80
C ARG A 471 8.35 -13.14 -9.52
N ASN A 472 8.45 -12.97 -10.83
CA ASN A 472 7.51 -12.24 -11.67
C ASN A 472 7.54 -12.75 -13.11
N ASN A 473 6.56 -12.37 -13.94
CA ASN A 473 6.40 -12.85 -15.32
C ASN A 473 7.62 -12.57 -16.20
N ARG A 474 8.25 -11.40 -16.05
CA ARG A 474 9.46 -11.05 -16.81
C ARG A 474 10.64 -11.95 -16.42
N GLN A 475 10.74 -12.26 -15.15
CA GLN A 475 11.77 -13.16 -14.66
C GLN A 475 11.48 -14.62 -15.03
N ASN A 476 10.20 -15.04 -14.97
CA ASN A 476 9.76 -16.35 -15.47
C ASN A 476 10.15 -16.55 -16.94
N ASP A 477 9.90 -15.53 -17.78
CA ASP A 477 10.33 -15.53 -19.18
C ASP A 477 11.83 -15.69 -19.31
N ARG A 478 12.59 -14.84 -18.64
CA ARG A 478 14.05 -14.82 -18.73
C ARG A 478 14.64 -16.14 -18.23
N LEU A 479 14.17 -16.61 -17.09
CA LEU A 479 14.59 -17.85 -16.47
C LEU A 479 14.41 -19.03 -17.43
N THR A 480 13.23 -19.14 -18.07
CA THR A 480 12.88 -20.26 -18.95
C THR A 480 13.55 -20.15 -20.32
N THR A 481 13.66 -18.94 -20.90
CA THR A 481 14.10 -18.80 -22.29
C THR A 481 15.58 -18.49 -22.47
N LYS A 482 16.26 -17.98 -21.41
CA LYS A 482 17.64 -17.50 -21.50
C LYS A 482 18.60 -18.09 -20.46
N ASP A 483 18.15 -18.20 -19.20
CA ASP A 483 19.04 -18.51 -18.08
C ASP A 483 19.13 -20.01 -17.79
N ALA A 484 18.08 -20.80 -18.05
CA ALA A 484 18.07 -22.25 -17.85
C ALA A 484 18.74 -23.01 -19.00
N ASP A 485 19.44 -24.11 -18.66
CA ASP A 485 19.94 -25.06 -19.66
C ASP A 485 18.75 -25.78 -20.31
N LYS A 486 18.87 -26.08 -21.61
CA LYS A 486 17.81 -26.77 -22.37
C LYS A 486 17.50 -28.19 -21.84
N ARG A 487 18.41 -28.75 -21.08
CA ARG A 487 18.31 -30.10 -20.49
C ARG A 487 17.77 -30.08 -19.07
N ASP A 488 17.73 -28.92 -18.40
CA ASP A 488 17.11 -28.75 -17.09
C ASP A 488 15.61 -29.04 -17.15
N ILE A 489 14.99 -29.31 -16.01
CA ILE A 489 13.56 -29.59 -15.91
C ILE A 489 12.82 -28.30 -15.52
N TRP A 490 11.87 -27.92 -16.36
CA TRP A 490 10.90 -26.86 -16.09
C TRP A 490 9.65 -27.47 -15.45
N LEU A 491 9.14 -26.80 -14.39
CA LEU A 491 7.92 -27.23 -13.69
C LEU A 491 6.99 -26.04 -13.54
N HIS A 492 5.67 -26.33 -13.62
CA HIS A 492 4.61 -25.33 -13.42
C HIS A 492 3.30 -26.01 -13.02
N THR A 493 2.47 -25.34 -12.22
CA THR A 493 1.12 -25.84 -11.87
C THR A 493 0.20 -25.86 -13.08
N GLN A 494 -0.54 -26.98 -13.26
CA GLN A 494 -1.39 -27.18 -14.43
C GLN A 494 -2.61 -26.25 -14.38
N LYS A 495 -2.81 -25.42 -15.43
CA LYS A 495 -3.97 -24.51 -15.61
C LYS A 495 -4.20 -23.51 -14.48
N ILE A 496 -3.22 -23.28 -13.61
CA ILE A 496 -3.30 -22.34 -12.48
C ILE A 496 -2.10 -21.37 -12.58
N HIS A 497 -2.30 -20.11 -12.18
CA HIS A 497 -1.22 -19.13 -12.18
C HIS A 497 -0.18 -19.46 -11.10
N GLY A 498 1.10 -19.41 -11.46
CA GLY A 498 2.21 -19.72 -10.58
C GLY A 498 3.56 -19.30 -11.15
N SER A 499 4.61 -19.51 -10.37
CA SER A 499 5.98 -19.26 -10.78
C SER A 499 6.51 -20.37 -11.70
N HIS A 500 7.37 -20.01 -12.65
CA HIS A 500 8.19 -21.00 -13.33
C HIS A 500 9.28 -21.50 -12.37
N VAL A 501 9.40 -22.80 -12.26
CA VAL A 501 10.42 -23.48 -11.46
C VAL A 501 11.36 -24.23 -12.37
N ILE A 502 12.65 -24.07 -12.16
CA ILE A 502 13.70 -24.78 -12.90
C ILE A 502 14.51 -25.62 -11.93
N LEU A 503 14.46 -26.94 -12.11
CA LEU A 503 15.36 -27.86 -11.44
C LEU A 503 16.60 -28.05 -12.30
N CYS A 504 17.73 -27.54 -11.83
CA CYS A 504 19.00 -27.55 -12.54
C CYS A 504 19.64 -28.94 -12.46
N THR A 505 19.42 -29.77 -13.47
CA THR A 505 19.92 -31.14 -13.53
C THR A 505 21.17 -31.28 -14.41
N GLY A 506 21.44 -30.29 -15.28
CA GLY A 506 22.51 -30.35 -16.29
C GLY A 506 22.32 -31.47 -17.31
N GLY A 507 21.13 -32.07 -17.35
CA GLY A 507 20.77 -33.20 -18.23
C GLY A 507 20.88 -34.59 -17.59
N ALA A 508 21.25 -34.67 -16.29
CA ALA A 508 21.11 -35.90 -15.52
C ALA A 508 19.65 -36.15 -15.18
N GLU A 509 19.26 -37.42 -15.04
CA GLU A 509 17.93 -37.78 -14.60
C GLU A 509 17.81 -37.45 -13.08
N PRO A 510 16.89 -36.57 -12.67
CA PRO A 510 16.75 -36.23 -11.27
C PRO A 510 16.14 -37.42 -10.47
N ASP A 511 16.54 -37.55 -9.21
CA ASP A 511 15.89 -38.48 -8.29
C ASP A 511 14.44 -38.04 -8.03
N GLU A 512 13.58 -38.99 -7.71
CA GLU A 512 12.14 -38.78 -7.49
C GLU A 512 11.88 -37.76 -6.37
N GLN A 513 12.69 -37.80 -5.30
CA GLN A 513 12.57 -36.87 -4.18
C GLN A 513 12.87 -35.43 -4.60
N SER A 514 13.95 -35.19 -5.35
CA SER A 514 14.29 -33.85 -5.86
C SER A 514 13.22 -33.30 -6.79
N LEU A 515 12.66 -34.17 -7.64
CA LEU A 515 11.57 -33.80 -8.53
C LEU A 515 10.31 -33.43 -7.76
N MET A 516 9.95 -34.21 -6.72
CA MET A 516 8.82 -33.95 -5.82
C MET A 516 9.01 -32.65 -5.03
N GLU A 517 10.20 -32.39 -4.50
CA GLU A 517 10.53 -31.16 -3.79
C GLU A 517 10.40 -29.93 -4.71
N ALA A 518 10.88 -30.02 -5.95
CA ALA A 518 10.72 -28.96 -6.95
C ALA A 518 9.24 -28.73 -7.34
N ALA A 519 8.45 -29.81 -7.46
CA ALA A 519 7.02 -29.73 -7.73
C ALA A 519 6.25 -29.14 -6.53
N SER A 520 6.61 -29.47 -5.31
CA SER A 520 6.04 -28.84 -4.09
C SER A 520 6.34 -27.34 -4.03
N LEU A 521 7.54 -26.91 -4.45
CA LEU A 521 7.85 -25.49 -4.59
C LEU A 521 7.00 -24.83 -5.68
N ALA A 522 6.77 -25.47 -6.82
CA ALA A 522 5.89 -24.95 -7.87
C ALA A 522 4.45 -24.79 -7.38
N ALA A 523 3.93 -25.75 -6.63
CA ALA A 523 2.62 -25.69 -6.01
C ALA A 523 2.54 -24.59 -4.93
N TYR A 524 3.58 -24.43 -4.09
CA TYR A 524 3.65 -23.41 -3.06
C TYR A 524 3.68 -21.98 -3.65
N PHE A 525 4.44 -21.76 -4.73
CA PHE A 525 4.50 -20.46 -5.42
C PHE A 525 3.42 -20.31 -6.51
N SER A 526 2.21 -20.83 -6.25
CA SER A 526 1.05 -20.72 -7.14
C SER A 526 -0.21 -20.25 -6.41
N GLN A 527 -1.30 -20.05 -7.15
CA GLN A 527 -2.62 -19.79 -6.56
C GLN A 527 -3.15 -20.96 -5.71
N ALA A 528 -2.60 -22.15 -5.88
CA ALA A 528 -3.00 -23.35 -5.15
C ALA A 528 -2.24 -23.56 -3.83
N GLN A 529 -1.58 -22.53 -3.30
CA GLN A 529 -0.78 -22.59 -2.06
C GLN A 529 -1.52 -23.18 -0.86
N GLY A 530 -2.86 -22.99 -0.76
CA GLY A 530 -3.69 -23.55 0.32
C GLY A 530 -4.40 -24.87 -0.02
N SER A 531 -4.08 -25.46 -1.18
CA SER A 531 -4.71 -26.71 -1.67
C SER A 531 -3.85 -27.93 -1.37
N THR A 532 -4.40 -29.13 -1.60
CA THR A 532 -3.66 -30.41 -1.51
C THR A 532 -3.66 -31.07 -2.88
N LYS A 533 -2.67 -31.91 -3.15
CA LYS A 533 -2.57 -32.71 -4.40
C LYS A 533 -2.68 -31.85 -5.66
N VAL A 534 -1.91 -30.76 -5.70
CA VAL A 534 -1.90 -29.84 -6.83
C VAL A 534 -1.21 -30.50 -8.03
N PRO A 535 -1.85 -30.55 -9.20
CA PRO A 535 -1.21 -31.08 -10.39
C PRO A 535 -0.13 -30.12 -10.89
N VAL A 536 1.09 -30.63 -11.02
CA VAL A 536 2.27 -29.91 -11.51
C VAL A 536 2.77 -30.62 -12.77
N ASP A 537 2.81 -29.88 -13.86
CA ASP A 537 3.41 -30.36 -15.11
C ASP A 537 4.90 -30.10 -15.09
N TYR A 538 5.68 -31.08 -15.59
CA TYR A 538 7.11 -30.94 -15.75
C TYR A 538 7.60 -31.50 -17.08
N THR A 539 8.63 -30.84 -17.63
CA THR A 539 9.20 -31.20 -18.93
C THR A 539 10.62 -30.61 -19.04
N PRO A 540 11.52 -31.20 -19.83
CA PRO A 540 12.77 -30.52 -20.19
C PRO A 540 12.52 -29.14 -20.83
N VAL A 541 13.34 -28.14 -20.44
CA VAL A 541 13.21 -26.75 -20.91
C VAL A 541 13.16 -26.62 -22.44
N LYS A 542 13.82 -27.52 -23.17
CA LYS A 542 13.80 -27.55 -24.66
C LYS A 542 12.39 -27.66 -25.27
N PHE A 543 11.42 -28.19 -24.53
CA PHE A 543 10.03 -28.33 -24.97
C PHE A 543 9.13 -27.16 -24.57
N VAL A 544 9.68 -26.18 -23.86
CA VAL A 544 8.97 -24.96 -23.45
C VAL A 544 9.31 -23.84 -24.43
N LYS A 545 8.30 -23.20 -25.02
CA LYS A 545 8.45 -22.14 -26.01
C LYS A 545 7.55 -20.96 -25.68
N LYS A 546 8.06 -19.75 -25.91
CA LYS A 546 7.27 -18.53 -25.85
C LYS A 546 6.70 -18.22 -27.24
N PRO A 547 5.35 -18.15 -27.42
CA PRO A 547 4.74 -17.73 -28.69
C PRO A 547 5.13 -16.27 -29.03
N ALA A 548 5.22 -15.99 -30.31
CA ALA A 548 5.48 -14.63 -30.79
C ALA A 548 4.33 -13.69 -30.34
N GLY A 549 4.67 -12.56 -29.71
CA GLY A 549 3.68 -11.58 -29.20
C GLY A 549 2.98 -11.97 -27.89
N ALA A 550 3.30 -13.12 -27.28
CA ALA A 550 2.74 -13.51 -25.99
C ALA A 550 3.17 -12.55 -24.86
N LYS A 551 2.28 -12.30 -23.92
CA LYS A 551 2.53 -11.52 -22.71
C LYS A 551 3.67 -12.16 -21.89
N PRO A 552 4.38 -11.38 -21.04
CA PRO A 552 5.38 -11.95 -20.13
C PRO A 552 4.80 -13.09 -19.29
N GLY A 553 5.59 -14.15 -19.03
CA GLY A 553 5.20 -15.32 -18.26
C GLY A 553 4.36 -16.36 -19.03
N MET A 554 3.87 -16.04 -20.22
CA MET A 554 3.07 -16.97 -21.02
C MET A 554 3.94 -17.84 -21.91
N VAL A 555 3.88 -19.16 -21.70
CA VAL A 555 4.58 -20.17 -22.48
C VAL A 555 3.65 -21.28 -22.95
N ILE A 556 4.02 -21.98 -24.00
CA ILE A 556 3.43 -23.24 -24.43
C ILE A 556 4.49 -24.33 -24.29
N TYR A 557 4.05 -25.50 -23.87
CA TYR A 557 4.95 -26.66 -23.70
C TYR A 557 4.31 -27.92 -24.23
N THR A 558 5.15 -28.86 -24.62
CA THR A 558 4.75 -30.15 -25.19
C THR A 558 5.54 -31.25 -24.50
N THR A 559 5.13 -32.51 -24.67
CA THR A 559 5.87 -33.67 -24.15
C THR A 559 6.15 -33.56 -22.64
N TYR A 560 5.10 -33.28 -21.88
CA TYR A 560 5.17 -33.11 -20.44
C TYR A 560 4.61 -34.32 -19.69
N GLN A 561 4.98 -34.43 -18.42
CA GLN A 561 4.38 -35.34 -17.45
C GLN A 561 3.76 -34.53 -16.33
N THR A 562 2.80 -35.10 -15.64
CA THR A 562 2.09 -34.44 -14.53
C THR A 562 2.26 -35.26 -13.24
N MET A 563 2.59 -34.59 -12.16
CA MET A 563 2.63 -35.19 -10.83
C MET A 563 1.78 -34.40 -9.84
N LEU A 564 1.30 -35.06 -8.79
CA LEU A 564 0.55 -34.41 -7.72
C LEU A 564 1.51 -34.01 -6.60
N ALA A 565 1.55 -32.74 -6.26
CA ALA A 565 2.42 -32.21 -5.23
C ALA A 565 1.63 -31.41 -4.17
N ASP A 566 2.05 -31.53 -2.91
CA ASP A 566 1.47 -30.75 -1.82
C ASP A 566 2.30 -29.48 -1.57
N PRO A 567 1.68 -28.27 -1.57
CA PRO A 567 2.35 -27.04 -1.19
C PRO A 567 2.81 -27.10 0.26
N SER A 568 4.08 -26.74 0.54
CA SER A 568 4.60 -26.75 1.90
C SER A 568 5.51 -25.56 2.16
N GLU A 569 5.08 -24.70 3.09
CA GLU A 569 5.89 -23.58 3.58
C GLU A 569 7.12 -24.05 4.35
N GLU A 570 6.97 -25.11 5.15
CA GLU A 570 8.06 -25.70 5.93
C GLU A 570 9.15 -26.26 5.01
N LEU A 571 8.74 -26.96 3.93
CA LEU A 571 9.66 -27.44 2.92
C LEU A 571 10.40 -26.28 2.24
N ALA A 572 9.69 -25.23 1.82
CA ALA A 572 10.29 -24.07 1.18
C ALA A 572 11.33 -23.40 2.11
N LYS A 573 11.01 -23.20 3.40
CA LYS A 573 11.96 -22.68 4.39
C LYS A 573 13.17 -23.57 4.58
N ARG A 574 12.98 -24.88 4.66
CA ARG A 574 14.06 -25.86 4.82
C ARG A 574 15.02 -25.86 3.63
N LEU A 575 14.50 -25.76 2.41
CA LEU A 575 15.30 -25.78 1.18
C LEU A 575 15.98 -24.43 0.89
N ALA A 576 15.45 -23.31 1.38
CA ALA A 576 16.05 -21.98 1.25
C ALA A 576 17.27 -21.76 2.14
N GLY A 577 17.37 -22.46 3.26
CA GLY A 577 18.43 -22.32 4.26
C GLY A 577 19.66 -23.21 4.06
N LYS A 578 19.76 -23.92 2.94
CA LYS A 578 20.88 -24.84 2.65
C LYS A 578 21.87 -24.27 1.68
#